data_5cb5405a9bbaddbd5c3ccde0daf22ffb
#
_entry.id   5cb5405a9bbaddbd5c3ccde0daf22ffb
#
_cell.length_a   1.000
_cell.length_b   1.000
_cell.length_c   1.000
_cell.angle_alpha   90.00
_cell.angle_beta   90.00
_cell.angle_gamma   90.00
#
_symmetry.space_group_name_H-M   'P 1'
#
loop_
_entity.id
_entity.type
_entity.pdbx_description
1 polymer ?
#
loop_
_entity_poly.entity_id
_entity_poly.type
_entity_poly.pdbx_seq_one_letter_code
_entity_poly.pdbx_strand_id
1 'polypeptide(L)'
;LISKLNQSPATHIFIGGSLVQTDILDQLILKIKESCHLPIVLFPGNPSQISDQADAILFLSLLSGRNPDYLIDHQVKAAPILKKTKLEIISTGYILIESGGETAVERISKTKPLDRKNLDLALATAQAGEMLGNKLIYLEAGSGAKQAVPLEMIKLISRNIGIPLIVGGGIVSLQGIHDAYQAGADLVVIGTAFENNLEFFNFD
;
A
#
# COMPACT_ATOMS: atom_id res chain seq x y z
N LEU A 1 13.05 3.94 16.30
CA LEU A 1 12.19 3.35 15.29
C LEU A 1 12.77 2.05 14.71
N ILE A 2 13.96 2.05 14.08
CA ILE A 2 14.55 0.87 13.43
C ILE A 2 14.76 -0.30 14.41
N SER A 3 15.25 -0.04 15.63
CA SER A 3 15.38 -1.06 16.67
C SER A 3 14.06 -1.75 17.00
N LYS A 4 12.95 -1.00 17.03
CA LYS A 4 11.62 -1.56 17.27
C LYS A 4 11.09 -2.32 16.06
N LEU A 5 11.39 -1.88 14.84
CA LEU A 5 11.08 -2.65 13.62
C LEU A 5 11.77 -4.01 13.63
N ASN A 6 13.05 -4.08 14.00
CA ASN A 6 13.80 -5.34 14.09
C ASN A 6 13.28 -6.32 15.15
N GLN A 7 12.55 -5.80 16.16
CA GLN A 7 11.91 -6.60 17.21
C GLN A 7 10.45 -6.94 16.91
N SER A 8 9.87 -6.32 15.87
CA SER A 8 8.48 -6.52 15.48
C SER A 8 8.32 -7.74 14.55
N PRO A 9 7.11 -8.24 14.35
CA PRO A 9 6.82 -9.29 13.37
C PRO A 9 6.78 -8.77 11.92
N ALA A 10 7.24 -7.54 11.65
CA ALA A 10 7.27 -6.98 10.31
C ALA A 10 8.15 -7.82 9.38
N THR A 11 7.70 -8.02 8.16
CA THR A 11 8.40 -8.76 7.10
C THR A 11 8.96 -7.84 6.02
N HIS A 12 8.41 -6.64 5.88
CA HIS A 12 8.79 -5.66 4.87
C HIS A 12 8.67 -4.24 5.46
N ILE A 13 9.42 -3.31 4.90
CA ILE A 13 9.28 -1.88 5.19
C ILE A 13 8.75 -1.19 3.94
N PHE A 14 7.59 -0.55 4.04
CA PHE A 14 7.08 0.29 2.97
C PHE A 14 7.50 1.73 3.21
N ILE A 15 8.16 2.34 2.22
CA ILE A 15 8.59 3.74 2.27
C ILE A 15 7.89 4.51 1.18
N GLY A 16 7.17 5.56 1.57
CA GLY A 16 6.48 6.40 0.62
C GLY A 16 5.50 7.34 1.29
N GLY A 17 4.68 7.93 0.46
CA GLY A 17 3.65 8.87 0.89
C GLY A 17 3.69 10.15 0.07
N SER A 18 2.66 10.97 0.22
CA SER A 18 2.40 12.12 -0.63
C SER A 18 3.44 13.25 -0.52
N LEU A 19 4.32 13.24 0.50
CA LEU A 19 5.18 14.37 0.86
C LEU A 19 6.68 14.02 0.96
N VAL A 20 7.10 12.80 0.59
CA VAL A 20 8.52 12.42 0.66
C VAL A 20 9.30 13.09 -0.47
N GLN A 21 10.34 13.86 -0.13
CA GLN A 21 11.23 14.47 -1.11
C GLN A 21 12.27 13.45 -1.59
N THR A 22 12.52 13.41 -2.89
CA THR A 22 13.42 12.44 -3.54
C THR A 22 14.85 12.48 -3.00
N ASP A 23 15.38 13.67 -2.74
CA ASP A 23 16.76 13.87 -2.28
C ASP A 23 17.04 13.26 -0.89
N ILE A 24 15.98 13.07 -0.08
CA ILE A 24 16.08 12.47 1.25
C ILE A 24 15.88 10.96 1.19
N LEU A 25 15.22 10.46 0.14
CA LEU A 25 14.79 9.07 0.03
C LEU A 25 15.98 8.09 0.02
N ASP A 26 17.01 8.36 -0.79
CA ASP A 26 18.21 7.53 -0.87
C ASP A 26 18.94 7.44 0.48
N GLN A 27 19.14 8.60 1.12
CA GLN A 27 19.80 8.67 2.43
C GLN A 27 19.00 7.93 3.50
N LEU A 28 17.68 8.08 3.48
CA LEU A 28 16.79 7.37 4.41
C LEU A 28 16.90 5.85 4.24
N ILE A 29 16.83 5.37 3.00
CA ILE A 29 16.91 3.93 2.70
C ILE A 29 18.26 3.36 3.13
N LEU A 30 19.36 4.02 2.77
CA LEU A 30 20.70 3.59 3.16
C LEU A 30 20.84 3.52 4.68
N LYS A 31 20.36 4.55 5.39
CA LYS A 31 20.39 4.56 6.86
C LYS A 31 19.54 3.45 7.50
N ILE A 32 18.41 3.08 6.89
CA ILE A 32 17.63 1.93 7.36
C ILE A 32 18.42 0.64 7.13
N LYS A 33 19.00 0.45 5.95
CA LYS A 33 19.77 -0.76 5.60
C LYS A 33 21.04 -0.96 6.44
N GLU A 34 21.60 0.08 7.04
CA GLU A 34 22.71 -0.03 7.99
C GLU A 34 22.35 -0.87 9.23
N SER A 35 21.09 -0.90 9.63
CA SER A 35 20.65 -1.49 10.90
C SER A 35 19.40 -2.38 10.78
N CYS A 36 18.87 -2.58 9.58
CA CYS A 36 17.69 -3.41 9.32
C CYS A 36 17.88 -4.20 8.03
N HIS A 37 17.55 -5.50 8.09
CA HIS A 37 17.67 -6.42 6.95
C HIS A 37 16.34 -6.72 6.26
N LEU A 38 15.25 -6.09 6.70
CA LEU A 38 13.94 -6.27 6.07
C LEU A 38 13.95 -5.66 4.66
N PRO A 39 13.34 -6.32 3.67
CA PRO A 39 13.17 -5.74 2.34
C PRO A 39 12.45 -4.39 2.38
N ILE A 40 12.97 -3.44 1.62
CA ILE A 40 12.39 -2.10 1.51
C ILE A 40 11.65 -1.97 0.18
N VAL A 41 10.35 -1.72 0.27
CA VAL A 41 9.44 -1.56 -0.87
C VAL A 41 9.02 -0.10 -0.98
N LEU A 42 9.25 0.52 -2.12
CA LEU A 42 8.76 1.87 -2.36
C LEU A 42 7.25 1.86 -2.59
N PHE A 43 6.55 2.76 -1.89
CA PHE A 43 5.13 3.04 -2.06
C PHE A 43 4.94 4.48 -2.55
N PRO A 44 5.21 4.76 -3.84
CA PRO A 44 5.36 6.11 -4.34
C PRO A 44 4.02 6.84 -4.45
N GLY A 45 3.97 8.08 -3.97
CA GLY A 45 2.84 9.00 -4.18
C GLY A 45 2.93 9.75 -5.51
N ASN A 46 4.10 9.75 -6.17
CA ASN A 46 4.32 10.37 -7.47
C ASN A 46 5.52 9.73 -8.21
N PRO A 47 5.65 9.96 -9.55
CA PRO A 47 6.70 9.34 -10.38
C PRO A 47 8.14 9.69 -10.01
N SER A 48 8.38 10.76 -9.24
CA SER A 48 9.75 11.16 -8.85
C SER A 48 10.27 10.41 -7.62
N GLN A 49 9.42 9.70 -6.90
CA GLN A 49 9.79 8.94 -5.70
C GLN A 49 10.33 7.55 -6.06
N ILE A 50 11.43 7.52 -6.81
CA ILE A 50 12.12 6.30 -7.22
C ILE A 50 13.55 6.36 -6.68
N SER A 51 13.97 5.30 -5.99
CA SER A 51 15.33 5.12 -5.47
C SER A 51 15.84 3.72 -5.79
N ASP A 52 16.99 3.61 -6.43
CA ASP A 52 17.65 2.32 -6.73
C ASP A 52 18.28 1.68 -5.47
N GLN A 53 18.19 2.34 -4.32
CA GLN A 53 18.63 1.81 -3.05
C GLN A 53 17.60 0.90 -2.38
N ALA A 54 16.33 0.94 -2.82
CA ALA A 54 15.29 0.03 -2.36
C ALA A 54 15.39 -1.34 -3.04
N ASP A 55 14.58 -2.30 -2.59
CA ASP A 55 14.57 -3.66 -3.13
C ASP A 55 13.46 -3.82 -4.17
N ALA A 56 12.30 -3.19 -3.94
CA ALA A 56 11.15 -3.23 -4.84
C ALA A 56 10.38 -1.92 -4.87
N ILE A 57 9.48 -1.80 -5.83
CA ILE A 57 8.54 -0.68 -5.96
C ILE A 57 7.13 -1.19 -6.32
N LEU A 58 6.12 -0.68 -5.62
CA LEU A 58 4.74 -0.84 -6.05
C LEU A 58 4.47 0.06 -7.26
N PHE A 59 4.28 -0.54 -8.41
CA PHE A 59 3.95 0.17 -9.64
C PHE A 59 2.43 0.34 -9.72
N LEU A 60 1.95 1.39 -9.00
CA LEU A 60 0.56 1.58 -8.66
C LEU A 60 -0.30 2.07 -9.84
N SER A 61 -1.47 1.47 -10.04
CA SER A 61 -2.56 2.02 -10.83
C SER A 61 -3.80 2.20 -9.93
N LEU A 62 -4.31 3.45 -9.80
CA LEU A 62 -5.46 3.77 -8.94
C LEU A 62 -6.77 3.33 -9.62
N LEU A 63 -7.10 2.04 -9.47
CA LEU A 63 -8.24 1.41 -10.15
C LEU A 63 -9.60 1.93 -9.66
N SER A 64 -9.69 2.37 -8.40
CA SER A 64 -10.93 2.97 -7.85
C SER A 64 -11.24 4.34 -8.46
N GLY A 65 -10.21 5.05 -8.95
CA GLY A 65 -10.36 6.35 -9.62
C GLY A 65 -10.60 6.23 -11.13
N ARG A 66 -10.98 7.35 -11.75
CA ARG A 66 -11.08 7.48 -13.21
C ARG A 66 -10.27 8.66 -13.72
N ASN A 67 -9.18 9.01 -12.99
CA ASN A 67 -8.23 10.01 -13.40
C ASN A 67 -7.08 9.32 -14.18
N PRO A 68 -6.90 9.63 -15.48
CA PRO A 68 -5.87 9.00 -16.30
C PRO A 68 -4.45 9.23 -15.78
N ASP A 69 -4.17 10.35 -15.09
CA ASP A 69 -2.87 10.61 -14.49
C ASP A 69 -2.44 9.47 -13.55
N TYR A 70 -3.37 8.94 -12.75
CA TYR A 70 -3.13 7.89 -11.77
C TYR A 70 -3.40 6.48 -12.28
N LEU A 71 -4.07 6.36 -13.44
CA LEU A 71 -4.30 5.08 -14.09
C LEU A 71 -3.14 4.66 -14.98
N ILE A 72 -2.51 5.61 -15.71
CA ILE A 72 -1.47 5.30 -16.69
C ILE A 72 -0.38 6.37 -16.85
N ASP A 73 -0.65 7.68 -16.72
CA ASP A 73 0.33 8.72 -17.08
C ASP A 73 1.53 8.74 -16.14
N HIS A 74 1.34 8.51 -14.85
CA HIS A 74 2.42 8.38 -13.88
C HIS A 74 3.31 7.17 -14.21
N GLN A 75 2.71 6.06 -14.62
CA GLN A 75 3.42 4.85 -15.01
C GLN A 75 4.25 5.07 -16.27
N VAL A 76 3.70 5.79 -17.26
CA VAL A 76 4.44 6.18 -18.49
C VAL A 76 5.65 7.05 -18.15
N LYS A 77 5.51 8.02 -17.23
CA LYS A 77 6.61 8.89 -16.78
C LYS A 77 7.68 8.11 -16.00
N ALA A 78 7.28 7.16 -15.17
CA ALA A 78 8.19 6.37 -14.33
C ALA A 78 8.93 5.27 -15.11
N ALA A 79 8.31 4.67 -16.12
CA ALA A 79 8.82 3.49 -16.81
C ALA A 79 10.26 3.67 -17.39
N PRO A 80 10.64 4.78 -18.05
CA PRO A 80 12.01 4.96 -18.55
C PRO A 80 13.05 5.03 -17.43
N ILE A 81 12.67 5.51 -16.24
CA ILE A 81 13.53 5.58 -15.05
C ILE A 81 13.69 4.18 -14.48
N LEU A 82 12.58 3.50 -14.24
CA LEU A 82 12.54 2.15 -13.65
C LEU A 82 13.30 1.12 -14.47
N LYS A 83 13.28 1.23 -15.82
CA LYS A 83 14.06 0.36 -16.71
C LYS A 83 15.57 0.43 -16.49
N LYS A 84 16.07 1.48 -15.84
CA LYS A 84 17.50 1.66 -15.52
C LYS A 84 17.85 1.21 -14.11
N THR A 85 16.88 0.84 -13.30
CA THR A 85 17.05 0.37 -11.92
C THR A 85 17.12 -1.15 -11.84
N LYS A 86 17.53 -1.64 -10.67
CA LYS A 86 17.49 -3.07 -10.31
C LYS A 86 16.27 -3.43 -9.46
N LEU A 87 15.36 -2.47 -9.25
CA LEU A 87 14.18 -2.68 -8.44
C LEU A 87 13.29 -3.80 -8.99
N GLU A 88 12.78 -4.64 -8.11
CA GLU A 88 11.64 -5.47 -8.45
C GLU A 88 10.41 -4.58 -8.68
N ILE A 89 9.84 -4.63 -9.89
CA ILE A 89 8.66 -3.82 -10.25
C ILE A 89 7.40 -4.66 -10.04
N ILE A 90 6.62 -4.30 -9.02
CA ILE A 90 5.40 -5.03 -8.65
C ILE A 90 4.18 -4.26 -9.16
N SER A 91 3.64 -4.69 -10.30
CA SER A 91 2.41 -4.12 -10.87
C SER A 91 1.26 -4.29 -9.89
N THR A 92 0.67 -3.17 -9.43
CA THR A 92 -0.25 -3.14 -8.31
C THR A 92 -1.56 -2.45 -8.66
N GLY A 93 -2.66 -3.18 -8.58
CA GLY A 93 -4.01 -2.61 -8.64
C GLY A 93 -4.38 -1.98 -7.30
N TYR A 94 -4.29 -0.65 -7.22
CA TYR A 94 -4.57 0.11 -5.99
C TYR A 94 -6.03 0.55 -5.95
N ILE A 95 -6.74 0.14 -4.90
CA ILE A 95 -8.18 0.36 -4.75
C ILE A 95 -8.43 1.09 -3.43
N LEU A 96 -8.78 2.37 -3.51
CA LEU A 96 -9.14 3.17 -2.35
C LEU A 96 -10.59 2.90 -1.95
N ILE A 97 -10.79 2.59 -0.67
CA ILE A 97 -12.10 2.29 -0.06
C ILE A 97 -12.48 3.41 0.90
N GLU A 98 -13.72 3.84 0.88
CA GLU A 98 -14.25 4.84 1.79
C GLU A 98 -14.00 4.47 3.25
N SER A 99 -13.51 5.43 4.04
CA SER A 99 -13.04 5.21 5.41
C SER A 99 -13.64 6.17 6.46
N GLY A 100 -14.70 6.90 6.09
CA GLY A 100 -15.39 7.84 6.99
C GLY A 100 -14.73 9.22 7.09
N GLY A 101 -13.82 9.56 6.17
CA GLY A 101 -13.19 10.88 6.06
C GLY A 101 -12.43 11.02 4.75
N GLU A 102 -12.16 12.26 4.32
CA GLU A 102 -11.39 12.52 3.11
C GLU A 102 -9.92 12.11 3.32
N THR A 103 -9.39 11.31 2.42
CA THR A 103 -7.99 10.85 2.44
C THR A 103 -7.07 11.77 1.63
N ALA A 104 -5.76 11.69 1.87
CA ALA A 104 -4.77 12.39 1.04
C ALA A 104 -4.83 11.94 -0.43
N VAL A 105 -5.10 10.65 -0.65
CA VAL A 105 -5.22 10.07 -2.01
C VAL A 105 -6.39 10.70 -2.76
N GLU A 106 -7.57 10.81 -2.13
CA GLU A 106 -8.73 11.48 -2.75
C GLU A 106 -8.42 12.91 -3.17
N ARG A 107 -7.85 13.68 -2.24
CA ARG A 107 -7.54 15.10 -2.45
C ARG A 107 -6.54 15.30 -3.57
N ILE A 108 -5.45 14.49 -3.59
CA ILE A 108 -4.36 14.64 -4.57
C ILE A 108 -4.78 14.09 -5.93
N SER A 109 -5.42 12.93 -5.98
CA SER A 109 -5.86 12.30 -7.23
C SER A 109 -7.12 12.93 -7.81
N LYS A 110 -7.85 13.74 -7.02
CA LYS A 110 -9.16 14.31 -7.37
C LYS A 110 -10.16 13.22 -7.78
N THR A 111 -10.09 12.07 -7.13
CA THR A 111 -11.00 10.94 -7.36
C THR A 111 -11.74 10.59 -6.07
N LYS A 112 -12.81 9.80 -6.19
CA LYS A 112 -13.55 9.30 -5.04
C LYS A 112 -13.17 7.85 -4.75
N PRO A 113 -13.14 7.43 -3.47
CA PRO A 113 -12.99 6.03 -3.10
C PRO A 113 -14.22 5.23 -3.52
N LEU A 114 -14.10 3.92 -3.55
CA LEU A 114 -15.27 3.06 -3.66
C LEU A 114 -16.05 3.07 -2.34
N ASP A 115 -17.37 3.08 -2.46
CA ASP A 115 -18.26 2.93 -1.31
C ASP A 115 -17.94 1.60 -0.60
N ARG A 116 -17.65 1.68 0.69
CA ARG A 116 -17.32 0.53 1.54
C ARG A 116 -18.42 -0.53 1.63
N LYS A 117 -19.66 -0.20 1.28
CA LYS A 117 -20.81 -1.10 1.24
C LYS A 117 -21.01 -1.75 -0.13
N ASN A 118 -20.38 -1.22 -1.17
CA ASN A 118 -20.54 -1.75 -2.53
C ASN A 118 -19.51 -2.86 -2.81
N LEU A 119 -19.76 -4.03 -2.24
CA LEU A 119 -18.89 -5.20 -2.34
C LEU A 119 -18.73 -5.69 -3.78
N ASP A 120 -19.81 -5.64 -4.57
CA ASP A 120 -19.79 -6.10 -5.96
C ASP A 120 -18.89 -5.23 -6.85
N LEU A 121 -18.95 -3.90 -6.67
CA LEU A 121 -18.08 -2.99 -7.41
C LEU A 121 -16.62 -3.15 -7.00
N ALA A 122 -16.35 -3.36 -5.70
CA ALA A 122 -14.99 -3.60 -5.21
C ALA A 122 -14.41 -4.90 -5.77
N LEU A 123 -15.20 -5.97 -5.77
CA LEU A 123 -14.81 -7.25 -6.38
C LEU A 123 -14.56 -7.10 -7.88
N ALA A 124 -15.49 -6.52 -8.63
CA ALA A 124 -15.34 -6.33 -10.08
C ALA A 124 -14.09 -5.49 -10.41
N THR A 125 -13.77 -4.47 -9.56
CA THR A 125 -12.57 -3.64 -9.74
C THR A 125 -11.30 -4.45 -9.50
N ALA A 126 -11.27 -5.31 -8.47
CA ALA A 126 -10.12 -6.16 -8.18
C ALA A 126 -9.89 -7.20 -9.30
N GLN A 127 -10.95 -7.84 -9.77
CA GLN A 127 -10.88 -8.78 -10.90
C GLN A 127 -10.44 -8.11 -12.19
N ALA A 128 -10.91 -6.89 -12.46
CA ALA A 128 -10.42 -6.11 -13.61
C ALA A 128 -8.92 -5.82 -13.48
N GLY A 129 -8.44 -5.50 -12.29
CA GLY A 129 -7.01 -5.33 -12.03
C GLY A 129 -6.21 -6.58 -12.33
N GLU A 130 -6.65 -7.73 -11.87
CA GLU A 130 -6.03 -9.04 -12.18
C GLU A 130 -6.02 -9.32 -13.68
N MET A 131 -7.14 -9.14 -14.36
CA MET A 131 -7.26 -9.35 -15.81
C MET A 131 -6.40 -8.38 -16.63
N LEU A 132 -6.13 -7.18 -16.12
CA LEU A 132 -5.21 -6.21 -16.70
C LEU A 132 -3.73 -6.56 -16.47
N GLY A 133 -3.43 -7.62 -15.70
CA GLY A 133 -2.09 -8.13 -15.47
C GLY A 133 -1.40 -7.54 -14.25
N ASN A 134 -2.15 -6.97 -13.30
CA ASN A 134 -1.56 -6.64 -12.00
C ASN A 134 -1.10 -7.92 -11.28
N LYS A 135 0.02 -7.82 -10.57
CA LYS A 135 0.61 -8.93 -9.81
C LYS A 135 0.08 -9.01 -8.39
N LEU A 136 -0.56 -7.96 -7.89
CA LEU A 136 -1.26 -7.93 -6.62
C LEU A 136 -2.36 -6.85 -6.62
N ILE A 137 -3.31 -6.99 -5.71
CA ILE A 137 -4.31 -5.97 -5.38
C ILE A 137 -4.00 -5.39 -4.01
N TYR A 138 -4.10 -4.07 -3.89
CA TYR A 138 -3.96 -3.36 -2.63
C TYR A 138 -5.27 -2.63 -2.30
N LEU A 139 -5.97 -3.09 -1.25
CA LEU A 139 -7.13 -2.39 -0.69
C LEU A 139 -6.65 -1.41 0.38
N GLU A 140 -6.92 -0.14 0.19
CA GLU A 140 -6.44 0.94 1.06
C GLU A 140 -7.61 1.75 1.61
N ALA A 141 -7.63 1.93 2.94
CA ALA A 141 -8.58 2.83 3.59
C ALA A 141 -8.03 4.26 3.78
N GLY A 142 -6.73 4.46 3.59
CA GLY A 142 -6.02 5.74 3.76
C GLY A 142 -5.22 5.82 5.06
N SER A 143 -4.12 6.58 5.03
CA SER A 143 -3.32 6.86 6.23
C SER A 143 -4.16 7.63 7.24
N GLY A 144 -4.18 7.18 8.49
CA GLY A 144 -4.99 7.78 9.56
C GLY A 144 -6.51 7.61 9.38
N ALA A 145 -6.94 6.65 8.56
CA ALA A 145 -8.35 6.35 8.31
C ALA A 145 -9.10 6.04 9.61
N LYS A 146 -10.35 6.51 9.70
CA LYS A 146 -11.23 6.26 10.85
C LYS A 146 -11.74 4.82 10.90
N GLN A 147 -11.83 4.19 9.74
CA GLN A 147 -12.35 2.83 9.59
C GLN A 147 -11.45 2.06 8.60
N ALA A 148 -11.06 0.85 8.98
CA ALA A 148 -10.34 -0.06 8.09
C ALA A 148 -11.24 -0.59 6.97
N VAL A 149 -10.64 -1.23 5.97
CA VAL A 149 -11.37 -1.95 4.93
C VAL A 149 -12.31 -2.99 5.56
N PRO A 150 -13.59 -3.11 5.13
CA PRO A 150 -14.51 -4.08 5.68
C PRO A 150 -14.00 -5.53 5.53
N LEU A 151 -14.05 -6.32 6.59
CA LEU A 151 -13.60 -7.72 6.58
C LEU A 151 -14.36 -8.57 5.55
N GLU A 152 -15.65 -8.30 5.35
CA GLU A 152 -16.48 -8.97 4.33
C GLU A 152 -15.98 -8.67 2.92
N MET A 153 -15.49 -7.46 2.65
CA MET A 153 -14.89 -7.07 1.36
C MET A 153 -13.56 -7.79 1.14
N ILE A 154 -12.70 -7.84 2.15
CA ILE A 154 -11.43 -8.60 2.11
C ILE A 154 -11.73 -10.06 1.78
N LYS A 155 -12.65 -10.68 2.52
CA LYS A 155 -13.04 -12.08 2.36
C LYS A 155 -13.63 -12.37 0.97
N LEU A 156 -14.47 -11.46 0.45
CA LEU A 156 -15.07 -11.63 -0.86
C LEU A 156 -13.98 -11.56 -1.95
N ILE A 157 -13.12 -10.56 -1.90
CA ILE A 157 -12.08 -10.35 -2.92
C ILE A 157 -11.04 -11.47 -2.86
N SER A 158 -10.50 -11.81 -1.70
CA SER A 158 -9.47 -12.85 -1.55
C SER A 158 -9.88 -14.22 -2.08
N ARG A 159 -11.18 -14.54 -2.05
CA ARG A 159 -11.73 -15.79 -2.57
C ARG A 159 -11.95 -15.80 -4.09
N ASN A 160 -11.92 -14.65 -4.73
CA ASN A 160 -12.32 -14.48 -6.13
C ASN A 160 -11.23 -13.85 -7.02
N ILE A 161 -10.01 -13.68 -6.51
CA ILE A 161 -8.81 -13.36 -7.28
C ILE A 161 -7.74 -14.42 -7.03
N GLY A 162 -6.86 -14.63 -8.00
CA GLY A 162 -5.74 -15.59 -7.91
C GLY A 162 -4.38 -14.93 -7.62
N ILE A 163 -4.36 -13.63 -7.34
CA ILE A 163 -3.16 -12.86 -7.04
C ILE A 163 -3.18 -12.34 -5.60
N PRO A 164 -2.01 -12.06 -4.98
CA PRO A 164 -1.94 -11.61 -3.60
C PRO A 164 -2.77 -10.35 -3.30
N LEU A 165 -3.33 -10.31 -2.09
CA LEU A 165 -4.14 -9.22 -1.57
C LEU A 165 -3.44 -8.52 -0.41
N ILE A 166 -3.09 -7.25 -0.60
CA ILE A 166 -2.59 -6.37 0.47
C ILE A 166 -3.76 -5.55 1.03
N VAL A 167 -3.76 -5.34 2.34
CA VAL A 167 -4.74 -4.50 3.02
C VAL A 167 -4.05 -3.49 3.91
N GLY A 168 -4.41 -2.22 3.81
CA GLY A 168 -3.86 -1.14 4.64
C GLY A 168 -4.86 -0.05 5.00
N GLY A 169 -4.42 0.82 5.91
CA GLY A 169 -5.20 1.95 6.40
C GLY A 169 -6.21 1.60 7.48
N GLY A 170 -6.26 2.40 8.55
CA GLY A 170 -7.24 2.31 9.62
C GLY A 170 -7.12 1.09 10.55
N ILE A 171 -6.10 0.26 10.42
CA ILE A 171 -5.85 -0.87 11.31
C ILE A 171 -5.02 -0.38 12.49
N VAL A 172 -5.60 -0.39 13.68
CA VAL A 172 -5.04 0.24 14.89
C VAL A 172 -4.86 -0.73 16.07
N SER A 173 -5.02 -2.03 15.84
CA SER A 173 -4.86 -3.05 16.88
C SER A 173 -4.33 -4.37 16.32
N LEU A 174 -3.71 -5.17 17.19
CA LEU A 174 -3.26 -6.54 16.84
C LEU A 174 -4.45 -7.43 16.43
N GLN A 175 -5.61 -7.26 17.08
CA GLN A 175 -6.82 -7.97 16.69
C GLN A 175 -7.23 -7.60 15.26
N GLY A 176 -7.17 -6.32 14.88
CA GLY A 176 -7.48 -5.89 13.51
C GLY A 176 -6.53 -6.49 12.46
N ILE A 177 -5.25 -6.68 12.80
CA ILE A 177 -4.29 -7.40 11.95
C ILE A 177 -4.72 -8.85 11.79
N HIS A 178 -5.00 -9.53 12.92
CA HIS A 178 -5.45 -10.92 12.92
C HIS A 178 -6.73 -11.09 12.10
N ASP A 179 -7.71 -10.23 12.29
CA ASP A 179 -8.99 -10.29 11.57
C ASP A 179 -8.81 -10.10 10.06
N ALA A 180 -7.91 -9.19 9.63
CA ALA A 180 -7.60 -8.99 8.23
C ALA A 180 -6.96 -10.24 7.59
N TYR A 181 -6.02 -10.90 8.28
CA TYR A 181 -5.46 -12.18 7.83
C TYR A 181 -6.51 -13.30 7.79
N GLN A 182 -7.37 -13.41 8.81
CA GLN A 182 -8.46 -14.37 8.83
C GLN A 182 -9.50 -14.14 7.73
N ALA A 183 -9.65 -12.88 7.30
CA ALA A 183 -10.49 -12.53 6.15
C ALA A 183 -9.83 -12.85 4.80
N GLY A 184 -8.53 -13.16 4.77
CA GLY A 184 -7.81 -13.60 3.58
C GLY A 184 -6.85 -12.57 2.98
N ALA A 185 -6.42 -11.57 3.75
CA ALA A 185 -5.29 -10.73 3.35
C ALA A 185 -3.98 -11.56 3.37
N ASP A 186 -3.13 -11.40 2.36
CA ASP A 186 -1.80 -12.01 2.30
C ASP A 186 -0.75 -11.15 3.00
N LEU A 187 -0.95 -9.82 3.02
CA LEU A 187 -0.12 -8.87 3.70
C LEU A 187 -0.96 -7.73 4.28
N VAL A 188 -0.63 -7.32 5.52
CA VAL A 188 -1.29 -6.21 6.21
C VAL A 188 -0.28 -5.10 6.43
N VAL A 189 -0.64 -3.87 6.02
CA VAL A 189 0.22 -2.69 6.16
C VAL A 189 -0.22 -1.84 7.34
N ILE A 190 0.71 -1.61 8.27
CA ILE A 190 0.55 -0.77 9.44
C ILE A 190 1.47 0.44 9.32
N GLY A 191 0.91 1.63 9.28
CA GLY A 191 1.65 2.91 9.29
C GLY A 191 1.39 3.68 10.59
N THR A 192 0.42 4.57 10.57
CA THR A 192 0.12 5.54 11.64
C THR A 192 0.03 4.92 13.04
N ALA A 193 -0.49 3.70 13.18
CA ALA A 193 -0.60 3.05 14.49
C ALA A 193 0.78 2.77 15.10
N PHE A 194 1.71 2.27 14.30
CA PHE A 194 3.10 2.03 14.73
C PHE A 194 3.90 3.32 14.87
N GLU A 195 3.73 4.28 13.96
CA GLU A 195 4.40 5.58 14.03
C GLU A 195 4.04 6.35 15.31
N ASN A 196 2.78 6.27 15.75
CA ASN A 196 2.30 6.91 16.97
C ASN A 196 2.63 6.12 18.25
N ASN A 197 2.81 4.80 18.14
CA ASN A 197 3.14 3.94 19.26
C ASN A 197 4.15 2.87 18.83
N LEU A 198 5.43 3.08 19.12
CA LEU A 198 6.51 2.16 18.80
C LEU A 198 6.43 0.82 19.55
N GLU A 199 5.61 0.74 20.59
CA GLU A 199 5.31 -0.49 21.35
C GLU A 199 4.08 -1.23 20.81
N PHE A 200 3.55 -0.83 19.65
CA PHE A 200 2.33 -1.39 19.04
C PHE A 200 2.37 -2.92 18.89
N PHE A 201 3.54 -3.48 18.64
CA PHE A 201 3.75 -4.93 18.47
C PHE A 201 4.21 -5.65 19.75
N ASN A 202 4.28 -4.98 20.90
CA ASN A 202 4.60 -5.68 22.14
C ASN A 202 3.41 -6.54 22.56
N PHE A 203 3.68 -7.83 22.66
CA PHE A 203 2.75 -8.82 23.18
C PHE A 203 3.04 -8.97 24.69
N ASP A 204 2.32 -8.25 25.53
CA ASP A 204 2.26 -8.53 26.98
C ASP A 204 1.23 -9.62 27.28
#